data_4e91742de55191b9aae523eed961a704
#
_entry.id   4e91742de55191b9aae523eed961a704
#
_cell.length_a   1.000
_cell.length_b   1.000
_cell.length_c   1.000
_cell.angle_alpha   90.00
_cell.angle_beta   90.00
_cell.angle_gamma   90.00
#
_symmetry.space_group_name_H-M   'P 1'
#
loop_
_entity.id
_entity.type
_entity.pdbx_description
1 polymer ?
#
loop_
_entity_poly.entity_id
_entity_poly.type
_entity_poly.pdbx_seq_one_letter_code
_entity_poly.pdbx_strand_id
1 'polypeptide(L)'
;MKIKKSKGRIAFEIINYTVLTLLALICILPFIHLLAMSFSSDEFTSKGVVFLLPKGFTLQAYKYLLQKNEFFTSLAISVMRVIFGTSASLIVVVLTAYPLSKTDGRFKGRTGFTWFFLVTMFLSGGLFATYFLYKQLGLLNSFLIYVLPGA
;
A
#
# COMPACT_ATOMS: atom_id res chain seq x y z
N MET A 1 -17.09 37.05 3.30
CA MET A 1 -18.53 36.84 3.63
C MET A 1 -18.64 35.52 4.42
N LYS A 2 -18.91 35.55 5.76
CA LYS A 2 -19.12 34.34 6.55
C LYS A 2 -20.53 33.86 6.32
N ILE A 3 -20.72 32.81 5.54
CA ILE A 3 -22.03 32.19 5.33
C ILE A 3 -22.47 31.54 6.65
N LYS A 4 -23.59 32.04 7.22
CA LYS A 4 -24.19 31.45 8.44
C LYS A 4 -24.61 30.02 8.15
N LYS A 5 -23.98 29.04 8.83
CA LYS A 5 -24.31 27.63 8.66
C LYS A 5 -25.72 27.37 9.21
N SER A 6 -26.56 26.68 8.47
CA SER A 6 -27.86 26.20 8.93
C SER A 6 -27.69 25.22 10.11
N LYS A 7 -28.67 25.20 11.06
CA LYS A 7 -28.66 24.26 12.19
C LYS A 7 -28.54 22.80 11.76
N GLY A 8 -29.21 22.41 10.67
CA GLY A 8 -29.10 21.05 10.10
C GLY A 8 -27.71 20.72 9.57
N ARG A 9 -27.02 21.71 8.99
CA ARG A 9 -25.63 21.53 8.54
C ARG A 9 -24.65 21.34 9.71
N ILE A 10 -24.88 22.07 10.80
CA ILE A 10 -24.05 21.94 12.02
C ILE A 10 -24.25 20.53 12.63
N ALA A 11 -25.50 20.08 12.75
CA ALA A 11 -25.81 18.73 13.26
C ALA A 11 -25.17 17.64 12.39
N PHE A 12 -25.27 17.76 11.06
CA PHE A 12 -24.62 16.84 10.12
C PHE A 12 -23.08 16.82 10.29
N GLU A 13 -22.46 18.00 10.38
CA GLU A 13 -21.01 18.09 10.57
C GLU A 13 -20.57 17.44 11.90
N ILE A 14 -21.29 17.65 13.00
CA ILE A 14 -20.98 17.01 14.30
C ILE A 14 -21.07 15.49 14.18
N ILE A 15 -22.17 14.97 13.65
CA ILE A 15 -22.36 13.51 13.50
C ILE A 15 -21.25 12.94 12.61
N ASN A 16 -20.97 13.58 11.47
CA ASN A 16 -19.97 13.12 10.53
C ASN A 16 -18.56 13.09 11.17
N TYR A 17 -18.15 14.17 11.85
CA TYR A 17 -16.85 14.19 12.54
C TYR A 17 -16.79 13.16 13.68
N THR A 18 -17.87 12.96 14.43
CA THR A 18 -17.90 11.95 15.48
C THR A 18 -17.72 10.55 14.91
N VAL A 19 -18.45 10.20 13.85
CA VAL A 19 -18.34 8.89 13.18
C VAL A 19 -16.94 8.70 12.60
N LEU A 20 -16.41 9.70 11.89
CA LEU A 20 -15.04 9.61 11.32
C LEU A 20 -13.98 9.48 12.41
N THR A 21 -14.11 10.21 13.52
CA THR A 21 -13.19 10.10 14.66
C THR A 21 -13.24 8.72 15.29
N LEU A 22 -14.44 8.16 15.51
CA LEU A 22 -14.58 6.80 16.03
C LEU A 22 -13.96 5.76 15.11
N LEU A 23 -14.20 5.85 13.81
CA LEU A 23 -13.57 4.97 12.82
C LEU A 23 -12.05 5.09 12.83
N ALA A 24 -11.51 6.31 12.89
CA ALA A 24 -10.07 6.55 12.96
C ALA A 24 -9.46 5.94 14.23
N LEU A 25 -10.13 6.09 15.39
CA LEU A 25 -9.68 5.48 16.65
C LEU A 25 -9.65 3.94 16.55
N ILE A 26 -10.70 3.33 15.98
CA ILE A 26 -10.75 1.87 15.77
C ILE A 26 -9.60 1.42 14.85
N CYS A 27 -9.31 2.18 13.80
CA CYS A 27 -8.19 1.86 12.90
C CYS A 27 -6.81 2.00 13.56
N ILE A 28 -6.65 2.92 14.52
CA ILE A 28 -5.38 3.16 15.22
C ILE A 28 -5.14 2.11 16.33
N LEU A 29 -6.19 1.59 16.95
CA LEU A 29 -6.07 0.62 18.05
C LEU A 29 -5.13 -0.55 17.77
N PRO A 30 -5.22 -1.27 16.64
CA PRO A 30 -4.31 -2.39 16.36
C PRO A 30 -2.84 -1.96 16.28
N PHE A 31 -2.55 -0.74 15.80
CA PHE A 31 -1.18 -0.24 15.73
C PHE A 31 -0.63 0.08 17.12
N ILE A 32 -1.45 0.67 18.00
CA ILE A 32 -1.06 0.91 19.40
C ILE A 32 -0.81 -0.43 20.12
N HIS A 33 -1.66 -1.42 19.89
CA HIS A 33 -1.49 -2.76 20.44
C HIS A 33 -0.18 -3.41 19.98
N LEU A 34 0.14 -3.36 18.69
CA LEU A 34 1.40 -3.86 18.15
C LEU A 34 2.62 -3.14 18.74
N LEU A 35 2.54 -1.81 18.88
CA LEU A 35 3.58 -1.04 19.57
C LEU A 35 3.75 -1.47 21.02
N ALA A 36 2.66 -1.63 21.77
CA ALA A 36 2.71 -2.10 23.14
C ALA A 36 3.35 -3.50 23.23
N MET A 37 3.01 -4.41 22.31
CA MET A 37 3.63 -5.74 22.24
C MET A 37 5.12 -5.66 21.89
N SER A 38 5.54 -4.81 20.95
CA SER A 38 6.95 -4.71 20.52
C SER A 38 7.88 -4.19 21.62
N PHE A 39 7.35 -3.45 22.60
CA PHE A 39 8.08 -2.96 23.77
C PHE A 39 7.87 -3.81 25.03
N SER A 40 7.14 -4.91 24.93
CA SER A 40 6.88 -5.79 26.08
C SER A 40 7.82 -6.99 26.06
N SER A 41 8.08 -7.56 27.27
CA SER A 41 8.86 -8.77 27.38
C SER A 41 8.10 -10.00 26.85
N ASP A 42 8.85 -11.00 26.36
CA ASP A 42 8.31 -12.24 25.79
C ASP A 42 7.37 -12.97 26.75
N GLU A 43 7.63 -12.89 28.06
CA GLU A 43 6.80 -13.51 29.09
C GLU A 43 5.38 -12.93 29.12
N PHE A 44 5.21 -11.62 29.04
CA PHE A 44 3.89 -10.98 29.08
C PHE A 44 3.20 -11.04 27.72
N THR A 45 3.97 -11.03 26.64
CA THR A 45 3.44 -11.15 25.28
C THR A 45 2.87 -12.54 25.02
N SER A 46 3.58 -13.60 25.43
CA SER A 46 3.13 -14.99 25.30
C SER A 46 1.91 -15.32 26.17
N LYS A 47 1.74 -14.66 27.30
CA LYS A 47 0.55 -14.77 28.16
C LYS A 47 -0.66 -14.00 27.64
N GLY A 48 -0.53 -13.20 26.58
CA GLY A 48 -1.62 -12.40 26.01
C GLY A 48 -2.15 -11.29 26.94
N VAL A 49 -1.37 -10.86 27.93
CA VAL A 49 -1.82 -9.84 28.92
C VAL A 49 -1.43 -8.42 28.56
N VAL A 50 -0.76 -8.22 27.43
CA VAL A 50 -0.43 -6.90 26.88
C VAL A 50 -1.61 -6.43 26.05
N PHE A 51 -2.12 -5.23 26.33
CA PHE A 51 -3.24 -4.67 25.56
C PHE A 51 -2.87 -3.34 24.88
N LEU A 52 -2.93 -2.23 25.60
CA LEU A 52 -2.59 -0.89 25.08
C LEU A 52 -1.30 -0.33 25.64
N LEU A 53 -0.83 -0.86 26.77
CA LEU A 53 0.37 -0.41 27.43
C LEU A 53 1.38 -1.54 27.50
N PRO A 54 2.69 -1.27 27.32
CA PRO A 54 3.73 -2.27 27.42
C PRO A 54 3.86 -2.79 28.84
N LYS A 55 4.05 -4.10 29.00
CA LYS A 55 4.33 -4.75 30.28
C LYS A 55 5.72 -5.38 30.25
N GLY A 56 6.54 -5.08 31.26
CA GLY A 56 7.94 -5.51 31.30
C GLY A 56 8.74 -4.88 30.15
N PHE A 57 8.83 -3.55 30.13
CA PHE A 57 9.47 -2.79 29.03
C PHE A 57 10.84 -3.35 28.65
N THR A 58 11.00 -3.72 27.38
CA THR A 58 12.25 -4.25 26.82
C THR A 58 12.39 -3.89 25.34
N LEU A 59 13.64 -3.78 24.88
CA LEU A 59 13.99 -3.60 23.47
C LEU A 59 14.52 -4.89 22.85
N GLN A 60 14.27 -6.04 23.47
CA GLN A 60 14.83 -7.33 23.05
C GLN A 60 14.38 -7.71 21.64
N ALA A 61 13.12 -7.47 21.29
CA ALA A 61 12.59 -7.71 19.96
C ALA A 61 13.36 -6.93 18.88
N TYR A 62 13.67 -5.67 19.14
CA TYR A 62 14.44 -4.83 18.23
C TYR A 62 15.90 -5.28 18.11
N LYS A 63 16.54 -5.63 19.25
CA LYS A 63 17.90 -6.17 19.24
C LYS A 63 17.98 -7.46 18.42
N TYR A 64 17.02 -8.36 18.59
CA TYR A 64 16.95 -9.60 17.84
C TYR A 64 16.79 -9.36 16.33
N LEU A 65 15.92 -8.42 15.91
CA LEU A 65 15.77 -8.05 14.52
C LEU A 65 17.05 -7.47 13.91
N LEU A 66 17.71 -6.58 14.64
CA LEU A 66 18.95 -5.92 14.17
C LEU A 66 20.14 -6.86 14.08
N GLN A 67 20.14 -8.00 14.78
CA GLN A 67 21.17 -9.03 14.70
C GLN A 67 21.00 -9.93 13.46
N LYS A 68 19.82 -9.92 12.80
CA LYS A 68 19.56 -10.75 11.63
C LYS A 68 19.94 -10.02 10.33
N ASN A 69 20.91 -10.56 9.59
CA ASN A 69 21.29 -10.07 8.26
C ASN A 69 20.11 -10.10 7.28
N GLU A 70 19.20 -11.07 7.43
CA GLU A 70 18.00 -11.20 6.62
C GLU A 70 17.10 -9.95 6.67
N PHE A 71 17.05 -9.28 7.85
CA PHE A 71 16.29 -8.05 8.01
C PHE A 71 16.83 -6.92 7.13
N PHE A 72 18.14 -6.71 7.14
CA PHE A 72 18.77 -5.66 6.32
C PHE A 72 18.67 -5.96 4.82
N THR A 73 18.83 -7.23 4.44
CA THR A 73 18.65 -7.65 3.05
C THR A 73 17.22 -7.43 2.58
N SER A 74 16.21 -7.80 3.38
CA SER A 74 14.81 -7.60 3.07
C SER A 74 14.43 -6.11 3.01
N LEU A 75 15.00 -5.30 3.90
CA LEU A 75 14.83 -3.85 3.89
C LEU A 75 15.40 -3.23 2.60
N ALA A 76 16.63 -3.62 2.24
CA ALA A 76 17.28 -3.15 1.00
C ALA A 76 16.47 -3.52 -0.24
N ILE A 77 15.98 -4.78 -0.33
CA ILE A 77 15.10 -5.23 -1.43
C ILE A 77 13.82 -4.41 -1.47
N SER A 78 13.21 -4.12 -0.31
CA SER A 78 11.99 -3.31 -0.23
C SER A 78 12.21 -1.88 -0.73
N VAL A 79 13.32 -1.24 -0.32
CA VAL A 79 13.68 0.11 -0.80
C VAL A 79 13.95 0.10 -2.30
N MET A 80 14.71 -0.86 -2.80
CA MET A 80 14.97 -1.00 -4.25
C MET A 80 13.66 -1.22 -5.02
N ARG A 81 12.76 -2.07 -4.52
CA ARG A 81 11.45 -2.29 -5.12
C ARG A 81 10.65 -0.99 -5.25
N VAL A 82 10.61 -0.17 -4.20
CA VAL A 82 9.90 1.12 -4.23
C VAL A 82 10.53 2.04 -5.27
N ILE A 83 11.86 2.20 -5.25
CA ILE A 83 12.55 3.11 -6.18
C ILE A 83 12.33 2.66 -7.64
N PHE A 84 12.70 1.43 -7.96
CA PHE A 84 12.63 0.92 -9.35
C PHE A 84 11.19 0.69 -9.81
N GLY A 85 10.31 0.15 -8.95
CA GLY A 85 8.90 -0.08 -9.28
C GLY A 85 8.15 1.23 -9.52
N THR A 86 8.32 2.21 -8.64
CA THR A 86 7.66 3.52 -8.79
C THR A 86 8.18 4.28 -10.02
N SER A 87 9.50 4.25 -10.24
CA SER A 87 10.10 4.89 -11.41
C SER A 87 9.61 4.27 -12.72
N ALA A 88 9.61 2.93 -12.81
CA ALA A 88 9.11 2.21 -13.98
C ALA A 88 7.63 2.50 -14.23
N SER A 89 6.80 2.42 -13.19
CA SER A 89 5.38 2.72 -13.27
C SER A 89 5.12 4.16 -13.73
N LEU A 90 5.82 5.15 -13.17
CA LEU A 90 5.69 6.55 -13.57
C LEU A 90 6.07 6.76 -15.05
N ILE A 91 7.15 6.14 -15.52
CA ILE A 91 7.58 6.22 -16.92
C ILE A 91 6.48 5.67 -17.83
N VAL A 92 5.97 4.47 -17.53
CA VAL A 92 4.90 3.84 -18.33
C VAL A 92 3.63 4.69 -18.31
N VAL A 93 3.20 5.17 -17.14
CA VAL A 93 2.02 6.02 -17.00
C VAL A 93 2.17 7.32 -17.80
N VAL A 94 3.31 8.00 -17.71
CA VAL A 94 3.53 9.24 -18.47
C VAL A 94 3.58 8.98 -19.96
N LEU A 95 4.28 7.92 -20.41
CA LEU A 95 4.36 7.56 -21.83
C LEU A 95 3.01 7.19 -22.42
N THR A 96 2.11 6.58 -21.63
CA THR A 96 0.77 6.21 -22.08
C THR A 96 -0.24 7.34 -21.95
N ALA A 97 -0.22 8.08 -20.86
CA ALA A 97 -1.15 9.16 -20.58
C ALA A 97 -0.95 10.36 -21.52
N TYR A 98 0.31 10.69 -21.86
CA TYR A 98 0.60 11.84 -22.70
C TYR A 98 -0.01 11.75 -24.10
N PRO A 99 0.17 10.66 -24.90
CA PRO A 99 -0.51 10.51 -26.19
C PRO A 99 -2.03 10.48 -26.05
N LEU A 100 -2.55 9.81 -25.03
CA LEU A 100 -4.00 9.68 -24.80
C LEU A 100 -4.66 11.01 -24.38
N SER A 101 -3.91 11.95 -23.83
CA SER A 101 -4.41 13.30 -23.49
C SER A 101 -4.60 14.20 -24.71
N LYS A 102 -4.03 13.85 -25.87
CA LYS A 102 -4.16 14.65 -27.09
C LYS A 102 -5.49 14.41 -27.78
N THR A 103 -5.99 15.46 -28.50
CA THR A 103 -7.24 15.38 -29.26
C THR A 103 -7.10 14.44 -30.45
N ASP A 104 -8.20 13.82 -30.89
CA ASP A 104 -8.22 12.82 -31.99
C ASP A 104 -7.55 13.29 -33.28
N GLY A 105 -7.53 14.60 -33.58
CA GLY A 105 -6.84 15.16 -34.73
C GLY A 105 -5.31 15.05 -34.67
N ARG A 106 -4.70 14.91 -33.49
CA ARG A 106 -3.25 14.77 -33.31
C ARG A 106 -2.78 13.33 -33.08
N PHE A 107 -3.66 12.46 -32.58
CA PHE A 107 -3.37 11.04 -32.36
C PHE A 107 -4.50 10.15 -32.87
N LYS A 108 -4.39 9.72 -34.13
CA LYS A 108 -5.43 8.94 -34.85
C LYS A 108 -5.74 7.57 -34.20
N GLY A 109 -4.85 7.02 -33.36
CA GLY A 109 -5.03 5.73 -32.67
C GLY A 109 -5.62 5.82 -31.27
N ARG A 110 -5.97 7.00 -30.78
CA ARG A 110 -6.38 7.24 -29.38
C ARG A 110 -7.51 6.32 -28.93
N THR A 111 -8.58 6.23 -29.70
CA THR A 111 -9.75 5.41 -29.35
C THR A 111 -9.40 3.93 -29.23
N GLY A 112 -8.58 3.39 -30.14
CA GLY A 112 -8.12 2.00 -30.09
C GLY A 112 -7.28 1.71 -28.86
N PHE A 113 -6.32 2.59 -28.53
CA PHE A 113 -5.51 2.47 -27.31
C PHE A 113 -6.36 2.59 -26.02
N THR A 114 -7.33 3.50 -26.01
CA THR A 114 -8.26 3.63 -24.87
C THR A 114 -9.05 2.34 -24.67
N TRP A 115 -9.60 1.75 -25.74
CA TRP A 115 -10.29 0.47 -25.67
C TRP A 115 -9.37 -0.67 -25.25
N PHE A 116 -8.15 -0.71 -25.75
CA PHE A 116 -7.17 -1.71 -25.33
C PHE A 116 -6.92 -1.66 -23.81
N PHE A 117 -6.67 -0.48 -23.23
CA PHE A 117 -6.48 -0.35 -21.79
C PHE A 117 -7.74 -0.66 -21.00
N LEU A 118 -8.93 -0.23 -21.47
CA LEU A 118 -10.19 -0.59 -20.83
C LEU A 118 -10.40 -2.10 -20.79
N VAL A 119 -10.22 -2.79 -21.90
CA VAL A 119 -10.38 -4.24 -21.97
C VAL A 119 -9.37 -4.95 -21.06
N THR A 120 -8.10 -4.55 -21.09
CA THR A 120 -7.07 -5.16 -20.21
C THR A 120 -7.34 -4.91 -18.72
N MET A 121 -7.94 -3.79 -18.35
CA MET A 121 -8.32 -3.50 -16.98
C MET A 121 -9.42 -4.44 -16.45
N PHE A 122 -10.35 -4.87 -17.30
CA PHE A 122 -11.40 -5.82 -16.96
C PHE A 122 -10.96 -7.29 -17.07
N LEU A 123 -9.92 -7.58 -17.86
CA LEU A 123 -9.38 -8.93 -18.03
C LEU A 123 -8.30 -9.22 -17.00
N SER A 124 -8.72 -9.63 -15.80
CA SER A 124 -7.79 -10.13 -14.78
C SER A 124 -7.64 -11.64 -14.94
N GLY A 125 -6.43 -12.09 -15.28
CA GLY A 125 -6.10 -13.53 -15.40
C GLY A 125 -6.06 -14.27 -14.07
N GLY A 126 -6.22 -13.58 -12.96
CA GLY A 126 -6.12 -14.13 -11.61
C GLY A 126 -4.71 -14.62 -11.26
N LEU A 127 -4.59 -15.16 -10.05
CA LEU A 127 -3.30 -15.58 -9.47
C LEU A 127 -2.61 -16.66 -10.32
N PHE A 128 -3.37 -17.64 -10.82
CA PHE A 128 -2.80 -18.76 -11.59
C PHE A 128 -2.21 -18.32 -12.92
N ALA A 129 -2.92 -17.50 -13.69
CA ALA A 129 -2.42 -17.02 -14.97
C ALA A 129 -1.18 -16.16 -14.81
N THR A 130 -1.15 -15.29 -13.78
CA THR A 130 0.01 -14.47 -13.44
C THR A 130 1.22 -15.34 -13.06
N TYR A 131 1.02 -16.38 -12.24
CA TYR A 131 2.10 -17.30 -11.87
C TYR A 131 2.67 -18.04 -13.09
N PHE A 132 1.82 -18.58 -13.98
CA PHE A 132 2.26 -19.27 -15.18
C PHE A 132 3.03 -18.35 -16.12
N LEU A 133 2.55 -17.12 -16.29
CA LEU A 133 3.25 -16.11 -17.09
C LEU A 133 4.66 -15.84 -16.55
N TYR A 134 4.81 -15.61 -15.25
CA TYR A 134 6.12 -15.35 -14.65
C TYR A 134 7.03 -16.56 -14.70
N LYS A 135 6.48 -17.76 -14.59
CA LYS A 135 7.22 -19.00 -14.76
C LYS A 135 7.75 -19.16 -16.19
N GLN A 136 6.92 -18.91 -17.20
CA GLN A 136 7.34 -18.98 -18.61
C GLN A 136 8.38 -17.92 -18.98
N LEU A 137 8.28 -16.73 -18.40
CA LEU A 137 9.24 -15.64 -18.59
C LEU A 137 10.53 -15.81 -17.78
N GLY A 138 10.64 -16.87 -16.94
CA GLY A 138 11.81 -17.11 -16.09
C GLY A 138 12.01 -16.09 -14.98
N LEU A 139 10.95 -15.36 -14.59
CA LEU A 139 11.03 -14.25 -13.65
C LEU A 139 10.90 -14.67 -12.18
N LEU A 140 10.54 -15.92 -11.86
CA LEU A 140 10.24 -16.37 -10.49
C LEU A 140 11.39 -16.14 -9.50
N ASN A 141 12.65 -16.20 -9.95
CA ASN A 141 13.84 -16.00 -9.12
C ASN A 141 14.58 -14.69 -9.45
N SER A 142 13.90 -13.73 -10.12
CA SER A 142 14.49 -12.46 -10.51
C SER A 142 13.87 -11.30 -9.73
N PHE A 143 14.68 -10.28 -9.43
CA PHE A 143 14.18 -9.01 -8.86
C PHE A 143 13.10 -8.35 -9.71
N LEU A 144 13.09 -8.62 -11.04
CA LEU A 144 12.11 -8.08 -11.97
C LEU A 144 10.66 -8.46 -11.64
N ILE A 145 10.43 -9.58 -10.92
CA ILE A 145 9.09 -9.97 -10.46
C ILE A 145 8.46 -8.92 -9.51
N TYR A 146 9.28 -8.14 -8.83
CA TYR A 146 8.82 -7.09 -7.92
C TYR A 146 8.56 -5.75 -8.61
N VAL A 147 9.12 -5.55 -9.81
CA VAL A 147 9.04 -4.29 -10.56
C VAL A 147 7.99 -4.34 -11.65
N LEU A 148 8.00 -5.40 -12.50
CA LEU A 148 7.13 -5.52 -13.67
C LEU A 148 5.62 -5.51 -13.36
N PRO A 149 5.10 -6.16 -12.31
CA PRO A 149 3.66 -6.16 -12.05
C PRO A 149 3.09 -4.81 -11.63
N GLY A 150 3.94 -3.89 -11.20
CA GLY A 150 3.55 -2.55 -10.76
C GLY A 150 3.78 -1.46 -11.82
N ALA A 151 4.43 -1.80 -12.93
CA ALA A 151 4.68 -0.89 -14.05
C ALA A 151 3.58 -1.01 -15.11
#